data_e97aa5fc54d1a78b20eedb82be0bbd11
#
_entry.id   e97aa5fc54d1a78b20eedb82be0bbd11
#
_cell.length_a   1.000
_cell.length_b   1.000
_cell.length_c   1.000
_cell.angle_alpha   90.00
_cell.angle_beta   90.00
_cell.angle_gamma   90.00
#
_symmetry.space_group_name_H-M   'P 1'
#
loop_
_entity.id
_entity.type
_entity.pdbx_description
1 polymer ?
#
loop_
_entity_poly.entity_id
_entity_poly.type
_entity_poly.pdbx_seq_one_letter_code
_entity_poly.pdbx_strand_id
1 'polypeptide(L)'
;MLQDDYILRQIREMVRAVMKMLFQVDAPELSPEILEDKETKETLESLLALMEEGKIDEAENRLYDLTSGEEDEDRHNLEAGLLFYYILNGKDDDFLEEHDFSREEIMTGIQDLADRYGLSGIAEAFRA
;
A
#
# COMPACT_ATOMS: atom_id res chain seq x y z
N MET A 1 -7.41 10.28 17.10
CA MET A 1 -7.73 11.66 16.80
C MET A 1 -8.50 11.76 15.53
N LEU A 2 -9.32 12.79 15.42
CA LEU A 2 -10.22 12.93 14.27
C LEU A 2 -9.48 12.95 12.93
N GLN A 3 -8.34 13.62 12.88
CA GLN A 3 -7.57 13.76 11.66
C GLN A 3 -6.97 12.43 11.20
N ASP A 4 -6.46 11.64 12.15
CA ASP A 4 -5.90 10.33 11.86
C ASP A 4 -6.98 9.38 11.35
N ASP A 5 -8.19 9.44 11.96
CA ASP A 5 -9.31 8.60 11.53
C ASP A 5 -9.75 8.96 10.11
N TYR A 6 -9.70 10.25 9.78
CA TYR A 6 -10.04 10.71 8.44
C TYR A 6 -9.06 10.17 7.41
N ILE A 7 -7.76 10.29 7.70
CA ILE A 7 -6.71 9.81 6.80
C ILE A 7 -6.79 8.29 6.65
N LEU A 8 -7.01 7.59 7.76
CA LEU A 8 -7.15 6.14 7.75
C LEU A 8 -8.23 5.70 6.77
N ARG A 9 -9.40 6.33 6.85
CA ARG A 9 -10.52 5.98 5.97
C ARG A 9 -10.24 6.36 4.52
N GLN A 10 -9.60 7.51 4.33
CA GLN A 10 -9.26 7.98 2.99
C GLN A 10 -8.30 7.01 2.30
N ILE A 11 -7.27 6.55 3.01
CA ILE A 11 -6.32 5.57 2.50
C ILE A 11 -7.03 4.27 2.15
N ARG A 12 -7.87 3.79 3.07
CA ARG A 12 -8.59 2.54 2.88
C ARG A 12 -9.48 2.57 1.63
N GLU A 13 -10.24 3.64 1.47
CA GLU A 13 -11.14 3.77 0.32
C GLU A 13 -10.37 3.95 -0.99
N MET A 14 -9.26 4.68 -0.95
CA MET A 14 -8.44 4.89 -2.13
C MET A 14 -7.85 3.57 -2.62
N VAL A 15 -7.27 2.78 -1.73
CA VAL A 15 -6.69 1.50 -2.12
C VAL A 15 -7.77 0.57 -2.66
N ARG A 16 -8.92 0.50 -2.01
CA ARG A 16 -10.03 -0.33 -2.48
C ARG A 16 -10.50 0.09 -3.88
N ALA A 17 -10.60 1.40 -4.12
CA ALA A 17 -11.02 1.90 -5.42
C ALA A 17 -10.01 1.56 -6.52
N VAL A 18 -8.73 1.72 -6.24
CA VAL A 18 -7.68 1.41 -7.21
C VAL A 18 -7.65 -0.10 -7.49
N MET A 19 -7.77 -0.92 -6.46
CA MET A 19 -7.80 -2.37 -6.63
C MET A 19 -8.98 -2.81 -7.48
N LYS A 20 -10.14 -2.22 -7.27
CA LYS A 20 -11.32 -2.52 -8.07
C LYS A 20 -11.13 -2.10 -9.53
N MET A 21 -10.58 -0.90 -9.73
CA MET A 21 -10.44 -0.33 -11.06
C MET A 21 -9.38 -1.05 -11.91
N LEU A 22 -8.23 -1.33 -11.31
CA LEU A 22 -7.08 -1.86 -12.06
C LEU A 22 -7.01 -3.38 -12.05
N PHE A 23 -7.48 -4.02 -10.99
CA PHE A 23 -7.32 -5.47 -10.82
C PHE A 23 -8.65 -6.19 -10.70
N GLN A 24 -9.77 -5.47 -10.83
CA GLN A 24 -11.12 -6.00 -10.72
C GLN A 24 -11.36 -6.76 -9.41
N VAL A 25 -10.71 -6.33 -8.35
CA VAL A 25 -10.91 -6.87 -7.02
C VAL A 25 -11.94 -6.02 -6.28
N ASP A 26 -13.11 -6.58 -6.01
CA ASP A 26 -14.17 -5.88 -5.29
C ASP A 26 -14.53 -6.71 -4.05
N ALA A 27 -13.80 -6.48 -2.99
CA ALA A 27 -14.00 -7.17 -1.72
C ALA A 27 -14.18 -6.16 -0.60
N PRO A 28 -15.03 -6.46 0.40
CA PRO A 28 -15.22 -5.54 1.52
C PRO A 28 -13.95 -5.36 2.34
N GLU A 29 -13.11 -6.39 2.39
CA GLU A 29 -11.79 -6.31 3.03
C GLU A 29 -10.75 -6.90 2.11
N LEU A 30 -9.60 -6.22 2.03
CA LEU A 30 -8.48 -6.70 1.24
C LEU A 30 -7.50 -7.46 2.13
N SER A 31 -7.06 -8.62 1.66
CA SER A 31 -6.15 -9.48 2.41
C SER A 31 -5.24 -10.21 1.42
N PRO A 32 -4.12 -10.81 1.89
CA PRO A 32 -3.23 -11.54 0.98
C PRO A 32 -3.91 -12.69 0.24
N GLU A 33 -4.98 -13.25 0.81
CA GLU A 33 -5.69 -14.39 0.21
C GLU A 33 -6.38 -14.04 -1.10
N ILE A 34 -6.64 -12.77 -1.37
CA ILE A 34 -7.29 -12.37 -2.63
C ILE A 34 -6.35 -12.43 -3.81
N LEU A 35 -5.05 -12.50 -3.56
CA LEU A 35 -4.06 -12.53 -4.65
C LEU A 35 -4.03 -13.90 -5.31
N GLU A 36 -4.21 -13.91 -6.62
CA GLU A 36 -4.20 -15.15 -7.39
C GLU A 36 -2.80 -15.52 -7.84
N ASP A 37 -1.96 -14.51 -8.08
CA ASP A 37 -0.61 -14.73 -8.55
C ASP A 37 0.32 -15.09 -7.39
N LYS A 38 0.99 -16.23 -7.53
CA LYS A 38 1.85 -16.74 -6.48
C LYS A 38 3.03 -15.81 -6.18
N GLU A 39 3.66 -15.26 -7.23
CA GLU A 39 4.80 -14.36 -7.05
C GLU A 39 4.38 -13.09 -6.33
N THR A 40 3.24 -12.52 -6.69
CA THR A 40 2.72 -11.33 -6.03
C THR A 40 2.47 -11.60 -4.55
N LYS A 41 1.89 -12.75 -4.26
CA LYS A 41 1.62 -13.15 -2.89
C LYS A 41 2.90 -13.31 -2.08
N GLU A 42 3.90 -13.95 -2.65
CA GLU A 42 5.20 -14.11 -1.99
C GLU A 42 5.89 -12.77 -1.76
N THR A 43 5.80 -11.86 -2.74
CA THR A 43 6.33 -10.51 -2.59
C THR A 43 5.65 -9.79 -1.43
N LEU A 44 4.33 -9.83 -1.40
CA LEU A 44 3.59 -9.20 -0.31
C LEU A 44 3.95 -9.80 1.03
N GLU A 45 4.03 -11.12 1.13
CA GLU A 45 4.38 -11.79 2.37
C GLU A 45 5.76 -11.37 2.88
N SER A 46 6.72 -11.18 1.97
CA SER A 46 8.06 -10.73 2.37
C SER A 46 8.03 -9.30 2.92
N LEU A 47 7.21 -8.43 2.33
CA LEU A 47 7.06 -7.07 2.83
C LEU A 47 6.36 -7.06 4.19
N LEU A 48 5.34 -7.90 4.35
CA LEU A 48 4.61 -7.99 5.61
C LEU A 48 5.48 -8.55 6.74
N ALA A 49 6.38 -9.47 6.41
CA ALA A 49 7.33 -10.00 7.41
C ALA A 49 8.22 -8.90 7.96
N LEU A 50 8.73 -8.03 7.08
CA LEU A 50 9.53 -6.88 7.53
C LEU A 50 8.69 -5.93 8.37
N MET A 51 7.46 -5.68 7.96
CA MET A 51 6.55 -4.82 8.71
C MET A 51 6.31 -5.34 10.13
N GLU A 52 6.06 -6.65 10.27
CA GLU A 52 5.80 -7.25 11.57
C GLU A 52 7.03 -7.19 12.49
N GLU A 53 8.22 -7.14 11.93
CA GLU A 53 9.45 -6.95 12.69
C GLU A 53 9.71 -5.47 13.01
N GLY A 54 8.83 -4.56 12.57
CA GLY A 54 9.00 -3.13 12.77
C GLY A 54 9.93 -2.47 11.76
N LYS A 55 10.36 -3.21 10.73
CA LYS A 55 11.28 -2.72 9.71
C LYS A 55 10.51 -2.12 8.54
N ILE A 56 9.71 -1.11 8.82
CA ILE A 56 8.84 -0.49 7.82
C ILE A 56 9.68 0.19 6.73
N ASP A 57 10.75 0.88 7.11
CA ASP A 57 11.61 1.57 6.14
C ASP A 57 12.27 0.58 5.20
N GLU A 58 12.71 -0.58 5.70
CA GLU A 58 13.30 -1.61 4.85
C GLU A 58 12.27 -2.18 3.88
N ALA A 59 11.04 -2.37 4.35
CA ALA A 59 9.96 -2.84 3.48
C ALA A 59 9.68 -1.84 2.38
N GLU A 60 9.65 -0.55 2.69
CA GLU A 60 9.43 0.49 1.70
C GLU A 60 10.58 0.56 0.69
N ASN A 61 11.81 0.43 1.16
CA ASN A 61 12.98 0.43 0.27
C ASN A 61 12.93 -0.74 -0.69
N ARG A 62 12.55 -1.91 -0.19
CA ARG A 62 12.41 -3.09 -1.03
C ARG A 62 11.30 -2.90 -2.07
N LEU A 63 10.19 -2.35 -1.65
CA LEU A 63 9.08 -2.06 -2.56
C LEU A 63 9.52 -1.05 -3.63
N TYR A 64 10.25 -0.02 -3.23
CA TYR A 64 10.78 0.96 -4.17
C TYR A 64 11.65 0.30 -5.22
N ASP A 65 12.57 -0.57 -4.80
CA ASP A 65 13.45 -1.27 -5.73
C ASP A 65 12.66 -2.13 -6.71
N LEU A 66 11.60 -2.78 -6.24
CA LEU A 66 10.75 -3.63 -7.08
C LEU A 66 9.93 -2.85 -8.09
N THR A 67 9.63 -1.57 -7.79
CA THR A 67 8.69 -0.78 -8.58
C THR A 67 9.36 0.38 -9.34
N SER A 68 10.67 0.53 -9.28
CA SER A 68 11.36 1.65 -9.90
C SER A 68 12.09 1.30 -11.19
N GLY A 69 11.92 0.08 -11.71
CA GLY A 69 12.51 -0.33 -12.97
C GLY A 69 11.84 0.36 -14.15
N GLU A 70 12.63 0.77 -15.14
CA GLU A 70 12.12 1.49 -16.31
C GLU A 70 11.14 0.67 -17.14
N GLU A 71 11.24 -0.64 -17.04
CA GLU A 71 10.40 -1.56 -17.81
C GLU A 71 9.47 -2.37 -16.94
N ASP A 72 9.15 -1.86 -15.76
CA ASP A 72 8.23 -2.60 -14.90
C ASP A 72 6.82 -2.45 -15.45
N GLU A 73 6.49 -3.32 -16.40
CA GLU A 73 5.15 -3.43 -16.93
C GLU A 73 4.30 -4.35 -16.06
N ASP A 74 4.94 -4.94 -15.06
CA ASP A 74 4.29 -5.91 -14.21
C ASP A 74 3.54 -5.22 -13.07
N ARG A 75 2.24 -5.07 -13.27
CA ARG A 75 1.38 -4.45 -12.27
C ARG A 75 1.23 -5.27 -11.01
N HIS A 76 1.78 -6.48 -10.97
CA HIS A 76 1.74 -7.30 -9.76
C HIS A 76 2.49 -6.65 -8.61
N ASN A 77 3.59 -5.96 -8.89
CA ASN A 77 4.31 -5.24 -7.85
C ASN A 77 3.51 -4.04 -7.31
N LEU A 78 2.76 -3.38 -8.19
CA LEU A 78 1.84 -2.33 -7.76
C LEU A 78 0.76 -2.90 -6.84
N GLU A 79 0.19 -4.03 -7.22
CA GLU A 79 -0.83 -4.70 -6.42
C GLU A 79 -0.31 -5.08 -5.03
N ALA A 80 0.87 -5.68 -4.98
CA ALA A 80 1.50 -6.03 -3.71
C ALA A 80 1.75 -4.80 -2.84
N GLY A 81 2.23 -3.71 -3.46
CA GLY A 81 2.50 -2.47 -2.73
C GLY A 81 1.25 -1.82 -2.17
N LEU A 82 0.17 -1.80 -2.95
CA LEU A 82 -1.10 -1.25 -2.48
C LEU A 82 -1.62 -2.04 -1.29
N LEU A 83 -1.55 -3.37 -1.35
CA LEU A 83 -1.98 -4.21 -0.23
C LEU A 83 -1.07 -4.06 0.98
N PHE A 84 0.23 -3.90 0.77
CA PHE A 84 1.15 -3.63 1.87
C PHE A 84 0.72 -2.38 2.64
N TYR A 85 0.48 -1.28 1.93
CA TYR A 85 0.07 -0.04 2.57
C TYR A 85 -1.32 -0.15 3.19
N TYR A 86 -2.22 -0.89 2.57
CA TYR A 86 -3.56 -1.12 3.13
C TYR A 86 -3.46 -1.82 4.48
N ILE A 87 -2.64 -2.86 4.56
CA ILE A 87 -2.46 -3.63 5.79
C ILE A 87 -1.74 -2.80 6.85
N LEU A 88 -0.71 -2.05 6.44
CA LEU A 88 0.01 -1.16 7.36
C LEU A 88 -0.94 -0.10 7.95
N ASN A 89 -1.82 0.44 7.11
CA ASN A 89 -2.81 1.42 7.55
C ASN A 89 -3.78 0.83 8.57
N GLY A 90 -3.98 -0.48 8.54
CA GLY A 90 -4.85 -1.19 9.49
C GLY A 90 -4.21 -1.46 10.84
N LYS A 91 -2.91 -1.19 11.01
CA LYS A 91 -2.26 -1.33 12.31
C LYS A 91 -2.75 -0.22 13.24
N ASP A 92 -2.73 -0.49 14.55
CA ASP A 92 -3.19 0.51 15.48
C ASP A 92 -2.18 1.65 15.64
N ASP A 93 -2.63 2.72 16.27
CA ASP A 93 -1.82 3.91 16.44
C ASP A 93 -0.56 3.63 17.25
N ASP A 94 -0.67 2.76 18.25
CA ASP A 94 0.47 2.39 19.11
C ASP A 94 1.58 1.72 18.28
N PHE A 95 1.21 0.83 17.38
CA PHE A 95 2.18 0.18 16.51
C PHE A 95 2.93 1.19 15.65
N LEU A 96 2.19 2.11 15.04
CA LEU A 96 2.79 3.12 14.18
C LEU A 96 3.70 4.07 14.98
N GLU A 97 3.26 4.52 16.14
CA GLU A 97 4.07 5.38 17.00
C GLU A 97 5.35 4.69 17.48
N GLU A 98 5.25 3.43 17.88
CA GLU A 98 6.41 2.65 18.31
C GLU A 98 7.49 2.56 17.24
N HIS A 99 7.09 2.56 15.97
CA HIS A 99 8.01 2.41 14.86
C HIS A 99 8.25 3.74 14.13
N ASP A 100 7.86 4.83 14.77
CA ASP A 100 8.10 6.19 14.28
C ASP A 100 7.56 6.39 12.86
N PHE A 101 6.34 5.92 12.64
CA PHE A 101 5.69 6.01 11.34
C PHE A 101 4.30 6.63 11.50
N SER A 102 3.85 7.36 10.48
CA SER A 102 2.56 8.05 10.53
C SER A 102 1.69 7.68 9.33
N ARG A 103 0.39 7.94 9.47
CA ARG A 103 -0.54 7.71 8.36
C ARG A 103 -0.31 8.67 7.21
N GLU A 104 0.21 9.87 7.48
CA GLU A 104 0.63 10.78 6.42
C GLU A 104 1.76 10.17 5.61
N GLU A 105 2.68 9.47 6.25
CA GLU A 105 3.76 8.79 5.55
C GLU A 105 3.23 7.63 4.71
N ILE A 106 2.20 6.93 5.19
CA ILE A 106 1.54 5.89 4.40
C ILE A 106 0.92 6.50 3.14
N MET A 107 0.20 7.61 3.30
CA MET A 107 -0.39 8.31 2.15
C MET A 107 0.68 8.74 1.15
N THR A 108 1.78 9.29 1.63
CA THR A 108 2.90 9.69 0.77
C THR A 108 3.46 8.49 0.02
N GLY A 109 3.62 7.35 0.72
CA GLY A 109 4.11 6.13 0.09
C GLY A 109 3.20 5.64 -1.02
N ILE A 110 1.88 5.69 -0.80
CA ILE A 110 0.92 5.28 -1.82
C ILE A 110 0.98 6.23 -3.02
N GLN A 111 1.11 7.52 -2.78
CA GLN A 111 1.20 8.51 -3.86
C GLN A 111 2.46 8.31 -4.69
N ASP A 112 3.59 8.06 -4.04
CA ASP A 112 4.84 7.79 -4.74
C ASP A 112 4.74 6.52 -5.57
N LEU A 113 4.11 5.49 -5.02
CA LEU A 113 3.88 4.24 -5.73
C LEU A 113 2.99 4.48 -6.96
N ALA A 114 1.90 5.21 -6.78
CA ALA A 114 0.98 5.53 -7.87
C ALA A 114 1.69 6.34 -8.96
N ASP A 115 2.54 7.29 -8.57
CA ASP A 115 3.29 8.11 -9.53
C ASP A 115 4.20 7.27 -10.40
N ARG A 116 4.83 6.25 -9.83
CA ARG A 116 5.72 5.38 -10.59
C ARG A 116 4.99 4.59 -11.68
N TYR A 117 3.67 4.42 -11.52
CA TYR A 117 2.85 3.72 -12.52
C TYR A 117 1.96 4.67 -13.32
N GLY A 118 2.20 5.97 -13.21
CA GLY A 118 1.44 6.97 -13.96
C GLY A 118 0.02 7.19 -13.47
N LEU A 119 -0.24 6.91 -12.19
CA LEU A 119 -1.58 6.97 -11.59
C LEU A 119 -1.77 8.15 -10.64
N SER A 120 -0.93 9.17 -10.73
CA SER A 120 -0.99 10.31 -9.81
C SER A 120 -2.35 11.01 -9.81
N GLY A 121 -3.01 11.08 -10.97
CA GLY A 121 -4.34 11.70 -11.06
C GLY A 121 -5.39 10.99 -10.22
N ILE A 122 -5.29 9.67 -10.11
CA ILE A 122 -6.21 8.88 -9.29
C ILE A 122 -5.98 9.17 -7.81
N ALA A 123 -4.71 9.17 -7.39
CA ALA A 123 -4.36 9.44 -6.00
C ALA A 123 -4.82 10.83 -5.59
N GLU A 124 -4.63 11.83 -6.45
CA GLU A 124 -5.05 13.20 -6.16
C GLU A 124 -6.56 13.35 -6.00
N ALA A 125 -7.34 12.56 -6.74
CA ALA A 125 -8.79 12.61 -6.64
C ALA A 125 -9.28 12.27 -5.24
N PHE A 126 -8.53 11.47 -4.49
CA PHE A 126 -8.89 11.09 -3.13
C PHE A 126 -8.31 12.00 -2.06
N ARG A 127 -7.45 12.94 -2.45
CA ARG A 127 -6.87 13.91 -1.52
C ARG A 127 -7.73 15.15 -1.34
N ALA A 128 -8.56 15.44 -2.30
CA ALA A 128 -9.33 16.69 -2.34
C ALA A 128 -10.46 16.75 -1.32
#